data_830c117ec34d2b9e97af3e27a1d6b201
#
_entry.id   830c117ec34d2b9e97af3e27a1d6b201
#
_cell.length_a   1.000
_cell.length_b   1.000
_cell.length_c   1.000
_cell.angle_alpha   90.00
_cell.angle_beta   90.00
_cell.angle_gamma   90.00
#
_symmetry.space_group_name_H-M   'P 1'
#
loop_
_entity.id
_entity.type
_entity.pdbx_description
1 polymer ?
#
loop_
_entity_poly.entity_id
_entity_poly.type
_entity_poly.pdbx_seq_one_letter_code
_entity_poly.pdbx_strand_id
1 'polypeptide(L)'
;LGSGKRVAVTSTSHNAIHTLLHKVEACATENKLQFSGLYKHSDSDESEYKSRVPGNFIRSTDDNAEFDGCSYDLAGGTAWLLTREELDGAFDYLFIDEAGQVALADALALSTCAKNVVLLGDPSQLAQVSQGRQPLHVGDSVLQHLLGEDQTVAPHRGIFLDVSYRMEPEICAFVSDAMYEQRLKPAPQTAMHAIRLPANELQGLFYVPLEHDGNSSSSPEEADEVVRTILLLRQYGEDVDSLPRENAGVARPLTDGDVIVVTPYNAQRRLIRQRLLNAGLDVRVGTVDKFQGEEAPVVFYSLATSSGDDIPRNVGFLFERNRFNVAISRARALSILVCSPRLLDISCRTTEEMALANLLCAFAECAQSDLSDALKKDRDRAVAP
;
A
#
# COMPACT_ATOMS: atom_id res chain seq x y z
N LEU A 1 -19.39 -9.27 -16.79
CA LEU A 1 -19.05 -10.37 -17.72
C LEU A 1 -20.15 -11.45 -17.68
N GLY A 2 -20.48 -12.07 -16.54
CA GLY A 2 -21.47 -13.13 -16.46
C GLY A 2 -22.91 -12.78 -16.91
N SER A 3 -23.22 -11.50 -17.07
CA SER A 3 -24.50 -11.00 -17.61
C SER A 3 -24.42 -10.56 -19.07
N GLY A 4 -23.35 -10.92 -19.80
CA GLY A 4 -23.14 -10.54 -21.18
C GLY A 4 -22.85 -9.05 -21.41
N LYS A 5 -22.31 -8.35 -20.37
CA LYS A 5 -21.90 -6.95 -20.47
C LYS A 5 -20.45 -6.82 -20.90
N ARG A 6 -20.16 -5.85 -21.75
CA ARG A 6 -18.80 -5.51 -22.15
C ARG A 6 -18.16 -4.58 -21.11
N VAL A 7 -16.96 -4.90 -20.70
CA VAL A 7 -16.27 -4.26 -19.60
C VAL A 7 -14.90 -3.74 -20.05
N ALA A 8 -14.61 -2.49 -19.72
CA ALA A 8 -13.25 -1.94 -19.81
C ALA A 8 -12.64 -1.84 -18.42
N VAL A 9 -11.32 -2.06 -18.31
CA VAL A 9 -10.55 -2.02 -17.06
C VAL A 9 -9.29 -1.18 -17.27
N THR A 10 -9.04 -0.24 -16.38
CA THR A 10 -7.84 0.59 -16.39
C THR A 10 -7.32 0.89 -14.99
N SER A 11 -6.07 1.30 -14.91
CA SER A 11 -5.42 1.84 -13.73
C SER A 11 -4.23 2.71 -14.12
N THR A 12 -3.56 3.32 -13.15
CA THR A 12 -2.39 4.20 -13.35
C THR A 12 -1.13 3.46 -13.79
N SER A 13 -1.06 2.14 -13.65
CA SER A 13 0.10 1.32 -14.03
C SER A 13 -0.29 -0.04 -14.60
N HIS A 14 0.56 -0.59 -15.48
CA HIS A 14 0.40 -1.95 -16.01
C HIS A 14 0.33 -3.00 -14.89
N ASN A 15 1.16 -2.89 -13.85
CA ASN A 15 1.16 -3.82 -12.73
C ASN A 15 -0.15 -3.82 -11.94
N ALA A 16 -0.77 -2.67 -11.73
CA ALA A 16 -2.07 -2.57 -11.08
C ALA A 16 -3.17 -3.23 -11.93
N ILE A 17 -3.18 -2.95 -13.25
CA ILE A 17 -4.11 -3.60 -14.18
C ILE A 17 -3.91 -5.11 -14.17
N HIS A 18 -2.67 -5.62 -14.24
CA HIS A 18 -2.38 -7.06 -14.19
C HIS A 18 -2.91 -7.71 -12.93
N THR A 19 -2.72 -7.05 -11.78
CA THR A 19 -3.23 -7.55 -10.49
C THR A 19 -4.75 -7.71 -10.51
N LEU A 20 -5.46 -6.72 -11.07
CA LEU A 20 -6.91 -6.77 -11.20
C LEU A 20 -7.34 -7.88 -12.19
N LEU A 21 -6.70 -7.97 -13.36
CA LEU A 21 -7.00 -8.98 -14.36
C LEU A 21 -6.78 -10.41 -13.85
N HIS A 22 -5.71 -10.66 -13.09
CA HIS A 22 -5.50 -11.97 -12.45
C HIS A 22 -6.63 -12.33 -11.48
N LYS A 23 -7.15 -11.38 -10.72
CA LYS A 23 -8.31 -11.60 -9.83
C LYS A 23 -9.58 -11.87 -10.62
N VAL A 24 -9.79 -11.17 -11.74
CA VAL A 24 -10.94 -11.41 -12.64
C VAL A 24 -10.88 -12.83 -13.20
N GLU A 25 -9.73 -13.28 -13.71
CA GLU A 25 -9.57 -14.64 -14.23
C GLU A 25 -9.74 -15.72 -13.14
N ALA A 26 -9.20 -15.51 -11.96
CA ALA A 26 -9.38 -16.41 -10.82
C ALA A 26 -10.88 -16.54 -10.45
N CYS A 27 -11.56 -15.43 -10.30
CA CYS A 27 -12.98 -15.38 -10.00
C CYS A 27 -13.83 -16.04 -11.10
N ALA A 28 -13.48 -15.81 -12.37
CA ALA A 28 -14.16 -16.45 -13.49
C ALA A 28 -13.97 -17.97 -13.47
N THR A 29 -12.78 -18.44 -13.15
CA THR A 29 -12.47 -19.87 -13.02
C THR A 29 -13.26 -20.51 -11.90
N GLU A 30 -13.28 -19.91 -10.72
CA GLU A 30 -14.06 -20.39 -9.56
C GLU A 30 -15.57 -20.48 -9.87
N ASN A 31 -16.09 -19.49 -10.59
CA ASN A 31 -17.51 -19.42 -10.94
C ASN A 31 -17.85 -20.10 -12.28
N LYS A 32 -16.88 -20.76 -12.93
CA LYS A 32 -17.04 -21.44 -14.24
C LYS A 32 -17.59 -20.52 -15.34
N LEU A 33 -17.25 -19.24 -15.28
CA LEU A 33 -17.59 -18.26 -16.29
C LEU A 33 -16.61 -18.34 -17.45
N GLN A 34 -17.13 -18.19 -18.68
CA GLN A 34 -16.30 -18.06 -19.88
C GLN A 34 -16.43 -16.63 -20.42
N PHE A 35 -15.32 -16.02 -20.80
CA PHE A 35 -15.32 -14.73 -21.46
C PHE A 35 -14.07 -14.61 -22.35
N SER A 36 -14.10 -13.68 -23.28
CA SER A 36 -12.96 -13.33 -24.11
C SER A 36 -12.42 -11.96 -23.67
N GLY A 37 -11.14 -11.88 -23.36
CA GLY A 37 -10.49 -10.64 -22.96
C GLY A 37 -9.31 -10.27 -23.85
N LEU A 38 -9.08 -8.97 -24.00
CA LEU A 38 -7.92 -8.43 -24.69
C LEU A 38 -7.26 -7.36 -23.82
N TYR A 39 -5.94 -7.46 -23.68
CA TYR A 39 -5.13 -6.51 -22.92
C TYR A 39 -4.09 -5.83 -23.81
N LYS A 40 -4.04 -4.48 -23.75
CA LYS A 40 -3.03 -3.67 -24.45
C LYS A 40 -1.82 -3.47 -23.56
N HIS A 41 -0.68 -3.97 -24.03
CA HIS A 41 0.62 -3.66 -23.43
C HIS A 41 1.40 -2.64 -24.26
N SER A 42 2.43 -2.04 -23.67
CA SER A 42 3.41 -1.23 -24.40
C SER A 42 4.45 -2.11 -25.08
N ASP A 43 5.34 -1.52 -25.85
CA ASP A 43 6.39 -2.23 -26.62
C ASP A 43 7.43 -2.98 -25.75
N SER A 44 7.33 -2.89 -24.40
CA SER A 44 8.23 -3.60 -23.50
C SER A 44 7.63 -4.94 -23.08
N ASP A 45 8.42 -6.02 -23.11
CA ASP A 45 8.03 -7.36 -22.65
C ASP A 45 7.58 -7.37 -21.17
N GLU A 46 8.05 -6.41 -20.37
CA GLU A 46 7.69 -6.27 -18.95
C GLU A 46 6.22 -5.85 -18.76
N SER A 47 5.60 -5.23 -19.75
CA SER A 47 4.21 -4.79 -19.71
C SER A 47 3.22 -5.83 -20.28
N GLU A 48 3.71 -6.94 -20.83
CA GLU A 48 2.88 -8.02 -21.38
C GLU A 48 2.12 -8.74 -20.25
N TYR A 49 0.81 -8.90 -20.42
CA TYR A 49 -0.01 -9.68 -19.47
C TYR A 49 0.12 -11.18 -19.77
N LYS A 50 0.40 -11.96 -18.74
CA LYS A 50 0.47 -13.43 -18.82
C LYS A 50 -0.56 -14.03 -17.85
N SER A 51 -1.56 -14.71 -18.40
CA SER A 51 -2.55 -15.41 -17.60
C SER A 51 -1.90 -16.46 -16.69
N ARG A 52 -2.45 -16.61 -15.49
CA ARG A 52 -2.01 -17.61 -14.49
C ARG A 52 -3.00 -18.77 -14.33
N VAL A 53 -4.11 -18.74 -15.07
CA VAL A 53 -5.15 -19.77 -14.97
C VAL A 53 -5.20 -20.63 -16.23
N PRO A 54 -5.58 -21.91 -16.12
CA PRO A 54 -5.86 -22.75 -17.29
C PRO A 54 -7.06 -22.18 -18.06
N GLY A 55 -6.88 -21.94 -19.36
CA GLY A 55 -7.95 -21.42 -20.22
C GLY A 55 -7.64 -20.10 -20.90
N ASN A 56 -6.69 -19.31 -20.34
CA ASN A 56 -6.15 -18.12 -21.00
C ASN A 56 -7.26 -17.18 -21.51
N PHE A 57 -8.12 -16.71 -20.61
CA PHE A 57 -9.28 -15.88 -20.98
C PHE A 57 -8.89 -14.52 -21.58
N ILE A 58 -7.70 -14.01 -21.24
CA ILE A 58 -7.22 -12.69 -21.62
C ILE A 58 -5.95 -12.85 -22.45
N ARG A 59 -6.02 -12.40 -23.71
CA ARG A 59 -4.87 -12.33 -24.61
C ARG A 59 -4.22 -10.94 -24.53
N SER A 60 -2.90 -10.89 -24.66
CA SER A 60 -2.14 -9.64 -24.69
C SER A 60 -1.81 -9.26 -26.16
N THR A 61 -1.82 -7.96 -26.44
CA THR A 61 -1.44 -7.41 -27.76
C THR A 61 -0.77 -6.05 -27.63
N ASP A 62 0.12 -5.71 -28.56
CA ASP A 62 0.70 -4.38 -28.75
C ASP A 62 0.01 -3.58 -29.88
N ASP A 63 -0.95 -4.19 -30.60
CA ASP A 63 -1.69 -3.57 -31.68
C ASP A 63 -3.00 -2.94 -31.20
N ASN A 64 -3.14 -1.64 -31.39
CA ASN A 64 -4.36 -0.91 -31.10
C ASN A 64 -5.54 -1.29 -32.02
N ALA A 65 -5.27 -1.68 -33.27
CA ALA A 65 -6.31 -2.01 -34.23
C ALA A 65 -7.12 -3.25 -33.85
N GLU A 66 -6.57 -4.12 -33.01
CA GLU A 66 -7.29 -5.28 -32.52
C GLU A 66 -8.46 -4.95 -31.58
N PHE A 67 -8.49 -3.72 -31.05
CA PHE A 67 -9.60 -3.23 -30.22
C PHE A 67 -10.72 -2.60 -31.05
N ASP A 68 -10.47 -2.31 -32.32
CA ASP A 68 -11.45 -1.69 -33.19
C ASP A 68 -12.58 -2.69 -33.47
N GLY A 69 -13.83 -2.24 -33.31
CA GLY A 69 -15.00 -3.11 -33.46
C GLY A 69 -15.39 -3.93 -32.23
N CYS A 70 -14.63 -3.87 -31.15
CA CYS A 70 -14.96 -4.41 -29.81
C CYS A 70 -15.63 -5.79 -29.79
N SER A 71 -14.95 -6.82 -30.29
CA SER A 71 -15.45 -8.21 -30.25
C SER A 71 -15.20 -8.93 -28.92
N TYR A 72 -14.54 -8.27 -27.96
CA TYR A 72 -14.17 -8.85 -26.68
C TYR A 72 -15.15 -8.45 -25.56
N ASP A 73 -15.34 -9.37 -24.61
CA ASP A 73 -16.16 -9.13 -23.42
C ASP A 73 -15.45 -8.22 -22.42
N LEU A 74 -14.09 -8.31 -22.38
CA LEU A 74 -13.25 -7.48 -21.52
C LEU A 74 -12.10 -6.86 -22.33
N ALA A 75 -11.91 -5.54 -22.16
CA ALA A 75 -10.74 -4.82 -22.64
C ALA A 75 -9.95 -4.23 -21.47
N GLY A 76 -8.65 -4.49 -21.41
CA GLY A 76 -7.75 -3.94 -20.40
C GLY A 76 -6.64 -3.10 -21.02
N GLY A 77 -6.30 -1.99 -20.40
CA GLY A 77 -5.20 -1.13 -20.86
C GLY A 77 -5.12 0.18 -20.07
N THR A 78 -4.11 0.97 -20.37
CA THR A 78 -3.96 2.31 -19.79
C THR A 78 -4.95 3.31 -20.39
N ALA A 79 -5.02 4.52 -19.84
CA ALA A 79 -5.89 5.58 -20.33
C ALA A 79 -5.69 5.87 -21.83
N TRP A 80 -4.46 5.77 -22.32
CA TRP A 80 -4.14 5.99 -23.73
C TRP A 80 -4.91 5.07 -24.71
N LEU A 81 -5.21 3.85 -24.31
CA LEU A 81 -6.06 2.96 -25.10
C LEU A 81 -7.52 3.43 -25.07
N LEU A 82 -8.06 3.61 -23.86
CA LEU A 82 -9.50 3.73 -23.66
C LEU A 82 -10.06 5.13 -23.98
N THR A 83 -9.20 6.11 -24.23
CA THR A 83 -9.57 7.46 -24.67
C THR A 83 -9.57 7.62 -26.20
N ARG A 84 -9.38 6.54 -26.96
CA ARG A 84 -9.42 6.55 -28.43
C ARG A 84 -10.86 6.69 -28.94
N GLU A 85 -11.05 7.48 -30.01
CA GLU A 85 -12.36 7.73 -30.62
C GLU A 85 -13.06 6.42 -31.07
N GLU A 86 -12.29 5.41 -31.52
CA GLU A 86 -12.81 4.12 -31.97
C GLU A 86 -13.46 3.31 -30.83
N LEU A 87 -13.18 3.67 -29.58
CA LEU A 87 -13.74 3.03 -28.39
C LEU A 87 -14.86 3.85 -27.72
N ASP A 88 -15.27 4.99 -28.29
CA ASP A 88 -16.32 5.83 -27.74
C ASP A 88 -17.65 5.06 -27.59
N GLY A 89 -18.21 5.03 -26.39
CA GLY A 89 -19.42 4.29 -26.04
C GLY A 89 -19.35 2.76 -26.23
N ALA A 90 -18.14 2.19 -26.42
CA ALA A 90 -17.95 0.79 -26.76
C ALA A 90 -18.31 -0.17 -25.63
N PHE A 91 -18.22 0.27 -24.37
CA PHE A 91 -18.39 -0.59 -23.21
C PHE A 91 -19.66 -0.25 -22.42
N ASP A 92 -20.20 -1.26 -21.71
CA ASP A 92 -21.30 -1.02 -20.78
C ASP A 92 -20.77 -0.48 -19.45
N TYR A 93 -19.56 -0.92 -19.01
CA TYR A 93 -18.91 -0.51 -17.78
C TYR A 93 -17.44 -0.26 -17.97
N LEU A 94 -16.95 0.81 -17.40
CA LEU A 94 -15.53 1.09 -17.19
C LEU A 94 -15.20 0.97 -15.70
N PHE A 95 -14.23 0.13 -15.35
CA PHE A 95 -13.66 0.05 -14.00
C PHE A 95 -12.32 0.79 -13.99
N ILE A 96 -12.20 1.80 -13.15
CA ILE A 96 -10.94 2.54 -12.92
C ILE A 96 -10.42 2.14 -11.54
N ASP A 97 -9.36 1.36 -11.51
CA ASP A 97 -8.70 0.97 -10.27
C ASP A 97 -7.65 2.01 -9.86
N GLU A 98 -7.37 2.12 -8.55
CA GLU A 98 -6.54 3.17 -7.96
C GLU A 98 -7.05 4.58 -8.33
N ALA A 99 -8.36 4.79 -8.34
CA ALA A 99 -8.99 6.03 -8.76
C ALA A 99 -8.62 7.25 -7.89
N GLY A 100 -8.09 7.03 -6.68
CA GLY A 100 -7.46 8.07 -5.84
C GLY A 100 -6.22 8.69 -6.47
N GLN A 101 -5.65 8.07 -7.51
CA GLN A 101 -4.48 8.56 -8.26
C GLN A 101 -4.79 8.97 -9.70
N VAL A 102 -6.04 8.91 -10.12
CA VAL A 102 -6.46 9.30 -11.48
C VAL A 102 -6.97 10.74 -11.45
N ALA A 103 -6.37 11.62 -12.27
CA ALA A 103 -6.81 13.00 -12.39
C ALA A 103 -8.26 13.09 -12.82
N LEU A 104 -8.97 14.10 -12.35
CA LEU A 104 -10.33 14.37 -12.80
C LEU A 104 -10.43 14.47 -14.34
N ALA A 105 -9.47 15.16 -14.97
CA ALA A 105 -9.43 15.30 -16.42
C ALA A 105 -9.27 13.96 -17.14
N ASP A 106 -8.39 13.09 -16.64
CA ASP A 106 -8.18 11.75 -17.22
C ASP A 106 -9.41 10.86 -17.02
N ALA A 107 -10.06 10.94 -15.86
CA ALA A 107 -11.28 10.20 -15.60
C ALA A 107 -12.44 10.65 -16.51
N LEU A 108 -12.54 11.95 -16.78
CA LEU A 108 -13.52 12.49 -17.75
C LEU A 108 -13.25 11.99 -19.17
N ALA A 109 -11.99 12.02 -19.63
CA ALA A 109 -11.62 11.50 -20.94
C ALA A 109 -11.92 10.00 -21.04
N LEU A 110 -11.56 9.22 -20.01
CA LEU A 110 -11.84 7.79 -19.93
C LEU A 110 -13.34 7.48 -19.93
N SER A 111 -14.17 8.35 -19.36
CA SER A 111 -15.62 8.11 -19.23
C SER A 111 -16.34 8.04 -20.58
N THR A 112 -15.75 8.56 -21.64
CA THR A 112 -16.35 8.52 -23.00
C THR A 112 -16.48 7.10 -23.54
N CYS A 113 -15.60 6.18 -23.13
CA CYS A 113 -15.61 4.82 -23.66
C CYS A 113 -16.74 3.94 -23.13
N ALA A 114 -17.44 4.33 -22.05
CA ALA A 114 -18.42 3.46 -21.40
C ALA A 114 -19.69 4.22 -20.93
N LYS A 115 -20.79 3.48 -20.84
CA LYS A 115 -22.08 4.01 -20.33
C LYS A 115 -22.09 4.25 -18.83
N ASN A 116 -21.31 3.45 -18.09
CA ASN A 116 -21.23 3.48 -16.63
C ASN A 116 -19.77 3.44 -16.21
N VAL A 117 -19.40 4.25 -15.22
CA VAL A 117 -18.06 4.27 -14.64
C VAL A 117 -18.12 3.79 -13.20
N VAL A 118 -17.24 2.87 -12.84
CA VAL A 118 -17.04 2.36 -11.49
C VAL A 118 -15.64 2.74 -11.04
N LEU A 119 -15.55 3.56 -10.01
CA LEU A 119 -14.29 4.00 -9.42
C LEU A 119 -13.95 3.10 -8.24
N LEU A 120 -12.80 2.47 -8.29
CA LEU A 120 -12.23 1.65 -7.23
C LEU A 120 -11.01 2.37 -6.69
N GLY A 121 -10.90 2.53 -5.38
CA GLY A 121 -9.73 3.19 -4.79
C GLY A 121 -9.99 3.67 -3.38
N ASP A 122 -8.97 4.28 -2.82
CA ASP A 122 -8.94 4.73 -1.45
C ASP A 122 -8.45 6.19 -1.39
N PRO A 123 -9.28 7.14 -0.96
CA PRO A 123 -8.91 8.55 -0.87
C PRO A 123 -7.88 8.82 0.23
N SER A 124 -7.76 7.92 1.21
CA SER A 124 -6.79 8.01 2.31
C SER A 124 -5.44 7.36 1.98
N GLN A 125 -5.24 6.87 0.75
CA GLN A 125 -3.94 6.47 0.23
C GLN A 125 -3.28 7.60 -0.57
N LEU A 126 -2.14 7.31 -1.24
CA LEU A 126 -1.39 8.33 -1.96
C LEU A 126 -2.28 9.06 -2.96
N ALA A 127 -2.27 10.37 -2.84
CA ALA A 127 -2.93 11.23 -3.81
C ALA A 127 -2.16 11.27 -5.13
N GLN A 128 -2.83 11.71 -6.19
CA GLN A 128 -2.18 11.96 -7.46
C GLN A 128 -1.05 12.99 -7.30
N VAL A 129 0.10 12.71 -7.89
CA VAL A 129 1.23 13.64 -7.94
C VAL A 129 1.01 14.64 -9.06
N SER A 130 0.64 15.88 -8.73
CA SER A 130 0.62 16.99 -9.69
C SER A 130 1.98 17.69 -9.73
N GLN A 131 2.56 17.89 -10.92
CA GLN A 131 3.82 18.61 -11.10
C GLN A 131 3.70 20.13 -11.03
N GLY A 132 2.47 20.67 -10.91
CA GLY A 132 2.22 22.09 -10.85
C GLY A 132 0.94 22.43 -10.10
N ARG A 133 0.81 23.69 -9.67
CA ARG A 133 -0.45 24.19 -9.11
C ARG A 133 -1.47 24.35 -10.24
N GLN A 134 -2.54 23.59 -10.17
CA GLN A 134 -3.66 23.72 -11.10
C GLN A 134 -4.78 24.56 -10.46
N PRO A 135 -5.44 25.46 -11.22
CA PRO A 135 -6.56 26.20 -10.69
C PRO A 135 -7.80 25.31 -10.49
N LEU A 136 -8.69 25.72 -9.62
CA LEU A 136 -10.05 25.16 -9.47
C LEU A 136 -10.08 23.64 -9.18
N HIS A 137 -9.12 23.11 -8.40
CA HIS A 137 -9.08 21.69 -8.03
C HIS A 137 -8.98 20.68 -9.20
N VAL A 138 -8.60 21.14 -10.38
CA VAL A 138 -8.42 20.25 -11.56
C VAL A 138 -7.29 19.24 -11.35
N GLY A 139 -6.37 19.53 -10.42
CA GLY A 139 -5.29 18.63 -10.03
C GLY A 139 -5.69 17.56 -9.02
N ASP A 140 -6.90 17.63 -8.46
CA ASP A 140 -7.38 16.63 -7.52
C ASP A 140 -7.69 15.32 -8.23
N SER A 141 -7.61 14.21 -7.50
CA SER A 141 -8.07 12.94 -8.04
C SER A 141 -9.58 12.92 -8.23
N VAL A 142 -10.06 12.08 -9.12
CA VAL A 142 -11.50 11.93 -9.35
C VAL A 142 -12.23 11.50 -8.07
N LEU A 143 -11.63 10.68 -7.20
CA LEU A 143 -12.21 10.30 -5.92
C LEU A 143 -12.28 11.48 -4.96
N GLN A 144 -11.20 12.26 -4.82
CA GLN A 144 -11.18 13.43 -3.96
C GLN A 144 -12.20 14.49 -4.42
N HIS A 145 -12.30 14.71 -5.73
CA HIS A 145 -13.31 15.61 -6.30
C HIS A 145 -14.74 15.19 -5.96
N LEU A 146 -15.03 13.88 -6.03
CA LEU A 146 -16.36 13.35 -5.75
C LEU A 146 -16.69 13.30 -4.25
N LEU A 147 -15.72 13.00 -3.39
CA LEU A 147 -15.91 12.89 -1.94
C LEU A 147 -15.84 14.25 -1.24
N GLY A 148 -15.10 15.21 -1.80
CA GLY A 148 -14.84 16.48 -1.16
C GLY A 148 -13.97 16.28 0.09
N GLU A 149 -14.49 16.71 1.26
CA GLU A 149 -13.80 16.56 2.55
C GLU A 149 -14.13 15.25 3.29
N ASP A 150 -15.06 14.45 2.76
CA ASP A 150 -15.44 13.17 3.36
C ASP A 150 -14.30 12.16 3.29
N GLN A 151 -13.99 11.49 4.39
CA GLN A 151 -12.94 10.46 4.44
C GLN A 151 -13.45 9.12 3.92
N THR A 152 -14.75 8.89 4.00
CA THR A 152 -15.39 7.65 3.55
C THR A 152 -16.62 7.96 2.70
N VAL A 153 -16.92 7.04 1.77
CA VAL A 153 -18.09 7.20 0.90
C VAL A 153 -19.40 7.01 1.67
N ALA A 154 -20.35 7.91 1.46
CA ALA A 154 -21.69 7.78 2.01
C ALA A 154 -22.47 6.64 1.32
N PRO A 155 -23.34 5.89 2.03
CA PRO A 155 -24.01 4.70 1.49
C PRO A 155 -24.86 4.92 0.22
N HIS A 156 -25.36 6.16 0.00
CA HIS A 156 -26.14 6.49 -1.18
C HIS A 156 -25.26 6.85 -2.42
N ARG A 157 -23.95 7.00 -2.24
CA ARG A 157 -23.00 7.38 -3.30
C ARG A 157 -22.09 6.23 -3.72
N GLY A 158 -21.92 5.21 -2.87
CA GLY A 158 -21.03 4.10 -3.16
C GLY A 158 -21.01 3.04 -2.07
N ILE A 159 -20.09 2.10 -2.21
CA ILE A 159 -19.88 1.00 -1.28
C ILE A 159 -18.54 1.20 -0.59
N PHE A 160 -18.54 1.30 0.73
CA PHE A 160 -17.33 1.23 1.53
C PHE A 160 -17.00 -0.23 1.83
N LEU A 161 -15.80 -0.69 1.45
CA LEU A 161 -15.31 -2.03 1.77
C LEU A 161 -14.78 -2.02 3.20
N ASP A 162 -15.62 -2.38 4.15
CA ASP A 162 -15.41 -2.20 5.58
C ASP A 162 -14.60 -3.31 6.26
N VAL A 163 -14.10 -4.29 5.51
CA VAL A 163 -13.34 -5.43 6.07
C VAL A 163 -11.93 -5.50 5.49
N SER A 164 -10.93 -5.39 6.36
CA SER A 164 -9.52 -5.63 6.02
C SER A 164 -9.15 -7.09 6.24
N TYR A 165 -8.64 -7.73 5.18
CA TYR A 165 -8.11 -9.10 5.22
C TYR A 165 -6.57 -9.11 5.35
N ARG A 166 -5.95 -7.96 5.57
CA ARG A 166 -4.49 -7.81 5.65
C ARG A 166 -4.03 -7.59 7.07
N MET A 167 -4.54 -6.55 7.72
CA MET A 167 -3.99 -6.02 8.95
C MET A 167 -4.45 -6.83 10.17
N GLU A 168 -3.52 -7.11 11.04
CA GLU A 168 -3.77 -7.57 12.40
C GLU A 168 -4.73 -6.58 13.11
N PRO A 169 -5.54 -7.02 14.11
CA PRO A 169 -6.60 -6.20 14.71
C PRO A 169 -6.15 -4.86 15.29
N GLU A 170 -5.00 -4.76 15.97
CA GLU A 170 -4.53 -3.50 16.56
C GLU A 170 -4.10 -2.50 15.49
N ILE A 171 -3.38 -2.98 14.46
CA ILE A 171 -3.02 -2.17 13.29
C ILE A 171 -4.29 -1.67 12.58
N CYS A 172 -5.25 -2.58 12.39
CA CYS A 172 -6.51 -2.25 11.75
C CYS A 172 -7.32 -1.23 12.55
N ALA A 173 -7.39 -1.36 13.87
CA ALA A 173 -8.10 -0.44 14.76
C ALA A 173 -7.51 0.97 14.70
N PHE A 174 -6.18 1.10 14.80
CA PHE A 174 -5.50 2.38 14.66
C PHE A 174 -5.77 3.03 13.30
N VAL A 175 -5.59 2.28 12.22
CA VAL A 175 -5.81 2.76 10.84
C VAL A 175 -7.28 3.15 10.64
N SER A 176 -8.22 2.39 11.20
CA SER A 176 -9.66 2.66 11.13
C SER A 176 -10.03 3.95 11.83
N ASP A 177 -9.52 4.17 13.04
CA ASP A 177 -9.77 5.39 13.81
C ASP A 177 -9.13 6.61 13.13
N ALA A 178 -7.87 6.50 12.74
CA ALA A 178 -7.12 7.60 12.16
C ALA A 178 -7.59 8.01 10.76
N MET A 179 -8.06 7.06 9.91
CA MET A 179 -8.26 7.27 8.47
C MET A 179 -9.68 7.04 7.97
N TYR A 180 -10.48 6.18 8.64
CA TYR A 180 -11.73 5.67 8.08
C TYR A 180 -12.93 5.78 9.03
N GLU A 181 -12.92 6.78 9.92
CA GLU A 181 -14.07 7.10 10.80
C GLU A 181 -14.56 5.89 11.61
N GLN A 182 -13.62 5.01 12.01
CA GLN A 182 -13.89 3.77 12.74
C GLN A 182 -14.75 2.75 11.95
N ARG A 183 -14.83 2.89 10.63
CA ARG A 183 -15.66 2.03 9.79
C ARG A 183 -14.94 0.77 9.32
N LEU A 184 -13.59 0.77 9.25
CA LEU A 184 -12.81 -0.38 8.81
C LEU A 184 -12.67 -1.39 9.96
N LYS A 185 -12.90 -2.67 9.68
CA LYS A 185 -12.85 -3.78 10.64
C LYS A 185 -11.86 -4.84 10.20
N PRO A 186 -11.14 -5.49 11.10
CA PRO A 186 -10.31 -6.64 10.76
C PRO A 186 -11.19 -7.86 10.45
N ALA A 187 -10.82 -8.64 9.45
CA ALA A 187 -11.41 -9.96 9.24
C ALA A 187 -11.01 -10.89 10.40
N PRO A 188 -11.89 -11.78 10.90
CA PRO A 188 -11.59 -12.60 12.06
C PRO A 188 -10.29 -13.41 11.97
N GLN A 189 -9.93 -13.87 10.79
CA GLN A 189 -8.71 -14.63 10.56
C GLN A 189 -7.43 -13.83 10.71
N THR A 190 -7.45 -12.49 10.57
CA THR A 190 -6.25 -11.65 10.72
C THR A 190 -5.76 -11.55 12.16
N ALA A 191 -6.58 -11.95 13.14
CA ALA A 191 -6.18 -12.07 14.54
C ALA A 191 -5.06 -13.11 14.77
N MET A 192 -4.80 -13.98 13.79
CA MET A 192 -3.71 -14.95 13.85
C MET A 192 -2.40 -14.42 13.25
N HIS A 193 -2.41 -13.24 12.63
CA HIS A 193 -1.20 -12.65 12.09
C HIS A 193 -0.26 -12.25 13.23
N ALA A 194 0.88 -12.91 13.34
CA ALA A 194 1.87 -12.66 14.38
C ALA A 194 3.27 -13.05 13.92
N ILE A 195 4.26 -12.54 14.57
CA ILE A 195 5.64 -13.03 14.50
C ILE A 195 5.91 -13.81 15.78
N ARG A 196 6.02 -15.13 15.65
CA ARG A 196 6.32 -16.01 16.77
C ARG A 196 7.81 -15.98 17.05
N LEU A 197 8.15 -15.78 18.31
CA LEU A 197 9.49 -15.87 18.85
C LEU A 197 9.56 -17.07 19.82
N PRO A 198 10.74 -17.58 20.22
CA PRO A 198 10.86 -18.70 21.14
C PRO A 198 10.13 -18.55 22.47
N ALA A 199 9.96 -17.31 22.97
CA ALA A 199 9.32 -17.03 24.26
C ALA A 199 8.02 -16.22 24.15
N ASN A 200 7.78 -15.52 23.04
CA ASN A 200 6.68 -14.57 22.88
C ASN A 200 6.08 -14.64 21.47
N GLU A 201 4.91 -14.06 21.32
CA GLU A 201 4.39 -13.67 20.00
C GLU A 201 4.31 -12.14 19.94
N LEU A 202 4.74 -11.56 18.82
CA LEU A 202 4.69 -10.14 18.54
C LEU A 202 3.62 -9.87 17.49
N GLN A 203 2.77 -8.90 17.75
CA GLN A 203 1.75 -8.41 16.82
C GLN A 203 1.41 -6.95 17.13
N GLY A 204 0.87 -6.23 16.14
CA GLY A 204 0.37 -4.87 16.32
C GLY A 204 1.39 -3.78 16.02
N LEU A 205 1.28 -2.70 16.77
CA LEU A 205 2.05 -1.47 16.60
C LEU A 205 3.22 -1.41 17.58
N PHE A 206 4.40 -1.03 17.05
CA PHE A 206 5.59 -0.82 17.87
C PHE A 206 6.22 0.53 17.61
N TYR A 207 6.63 1.21 18.65
CA TYR A 207 7.41 2.44 18.58
C TYR A 207 8.80 2.22 19.18
N VAL A 208 9.83 2.51 18.39
CA VAL A 208 11.24 2.44 18.77
C VAL A 208 11.81 3.85 18.84
N PRO A 209 11.79 4.48 20.03
CA PRO A 209 12.38 5.79 20.22
C PRO A 209 13.91 5.72 20.11
N LEU A 210 14.49 6.57 19.27
CA LEU A 210 15.93 6.71 19.11
C LEU A 210 16.36 8.17 19.24
N GLU A 211 17.12 8.46 20.29
CA GLU A 211 17.71 9.78 20.49
C GLU A 211 18.85 10.01 19.49
N HIS A 212 18.69 11.01 18.64
CA HIS A 212 19.73 11.50 17.76
C HIS A 212 19.54 12.99 17.49
N ASP A 213 20.57 13.69 17.01
CA ASP A 213 20.57 15.13 16.82
C ASP A 213 21.20 15.52 15.48
N GLY A 214 20.70 16.61 14.86
CA GLY A 214 21.22 17.16 13.62
C GLY A 214 20.98 16.31 12.37
N ASN A 215 20.24 15.23 12.45
CA ASN A 215 19.86 14.43 11.28
C ASN A 215 18.66 15.06 10.57
N SER A 216 18.75 15.22 9.25
CA SER A 216 17.70 15.84 8.44
C SER A 216 16.97 14.83 7.56
N SER A 217 17.63 14.32 6.51
CA SER A 217 17.06 13.38 5.54
C SER A 217 17.65 11.97 5.62
N SER A 218 18.56 11.74 6.56
CA SER A 218 19.15 10.43 6.86
C SER A 218 19.64 10.38 8.29
N SER A 219 19.45 9.24 8.95
CA SER A 219 19.93 8.95 10.30
C SER A 219 20.67 7.63 10.29
N PRO A 220 21.97 7.64 10.58
CA PRO A 220 22.74 6.41 10.79
C PRO A 220 22.20 5.58 11.96
N GLU A 221 21.76 6.21 13.03
CA GLU A 221 21.26 5.58 14.24
C GLU A 221 19.99 4.77 13.94
N GLU A 222 19.02 5.38 13.22
CA GLU A 222 17.81 4.66 12.81
C GLU A 222 18.14 3.52 11.83
N ALA A 223 19.08 3.74 10.90
CA ALA A 223 19.49 2.73 9.94
C ALA A 223 20.12 1.51 10.62
N ASP A 224 21.00 1.75 11.60
CA ASP A 224 21.68 0.69 12.35
C ASP A 224 20.68 -0.07 13.25
N GLU A 225 19.69 0.62 13.86
CA GLU A 225 18.64 0.00 14.66
C GLU A 225 17.70 -0.87 13.81
N VAL A 226 17.27 -0.38 12.63
CA VAL A 226 16.47 -1.16 11.68
C VAL A 226 17.20 -2.45 11.31
N VAL A 227 18.48 -2.37 10.94
CA VAL A 227 19.27 -3.55 10.57
C VAL A 227 19.41 -4.51 11.74
N ARG A 228 19.72 -4.00 12.94
CA ARG A 228 19.84 -4.80 14.17
C ARG A 228 18.55 -5.56 14.47
N THR A 229 17.44 -4.88 14.40
CA THR A 229 16.12 -5.49 14.67
C THR A 229 15.75 -6.54 13.61
N ILE A 230 16.02 -6.27 12.34
CA ILE A 230 15.78 -7.24 11.26
C ILE A 230 16.64 -8.49 11.44
N LEU A 231 17.92 -8.37 11.81
CA LEU A 231 18.78 -9.53 12.08
C LEU A 231 18.21 -10.41 13.20
N LEU A 232 17.71 -9.81 14.29
CA LEU A 232 17.11 -10.57 15.38
C LEU A 232 15.80 -11.26 14.96
N LEU A 233 14.94 -10.55 14.24
CA LEU A 233 13.70 -11.12 13.70
C LEU A 233 13.98 -12.27 12.72
N ARG A 234 14.99 -12.13 11.87
CA ARG A 234 15.41 -13.17 10.92
C ARG A 234 16.01 -14.40 11.60
N GLN A 235 16.70 -14.19 12.71
CA GLN A 235 17.31 -15.28 13.45
C GLN A 235 16.32 -16.08 14.29
N TYR A 236 15.32 -15.43 14.88
CA TYR A 236 14.44 -16.03 15.88
C TYR A 236 12.96 -16.02 15.52
N GLY A 237 12.56 -15.22 14.52
CA GLY A 237 11.15 -14.99 14.21
C GLY A 237 10.59 -15.97 13.17
N GLU A 238 9.36 -16.39 13.40
CA GLU A 238 8.54 -17.16 12.47
C GLU A 238 7.26 -16.37 12.13
N ASP A 239 6.94 -16.27 10.84
CA ASP A 239 5.70 -15.69 10.36
C ASP A 239 4.54 -16.68 10.57
N VAL A 240 3.52 -16.25 11.28
CA VAL A 240 2.25 -16.97 11.43
C VAL A 240 1.21 -16.28 10.55
N ASP A 241 0.83 -16.91 9.46
CA ASP A 241 -0.11 -16.38 8.48
C ASP A 241 -1.42 -17.17 8.51
N SER A 242 -2.55 -16.45 8.55
CA SER A 242 -3.89 -17.03 8.53
C SER A 242 -4.49 -17.17 7.14
N LEU A 243 -3.79 -16.69 6.09
CA LEU A 243 -4.36 -16.73 4.74
C LEU A 243 -4.58 -18.18 4.27
N PRO A 244 -5.65 -18.46 3.50
CA PRO A 244 -5.99 -19.78 3.02
C PRO A 244 -5.00 -20.23 1.94
N ARG A 245 -3.84 -20.63 2.37
CA ARG A 245 -2.88 -21.46 1.62
C ARG A 245 -2.96 -22.86 2.19
N GLU A 246 -2.51 -23.85 1.46
CA GLU A 246 -2.52 -25.27 1.89
C GLU A 246 -1.94 -25.51 3.30
N ASN A 247 -1.25 -24.50 3.89
CA ASN A 247 -0.59 -24.54 5.19
C ASN A 247 -1.01 -23.37 6.12
N ALA A 248 -2.27 -22.91 6.06
CA ALA A 248 -2.74 -21.85 6.94
C ALA A 248 -2.48 -22.19 8.42
N GLY A 249 -1.86 -21.25 9.16
CA GLY A 249 -1.53 -21.40 10.58
C GLY A 249 -0.22 -22.16 10.86
N VAL A 250 0.54 -22.59 9.86
CA VAL A 250 1.86 -23.16 10.06
C VAL A 250 2.90 -22.03 10.10
N ALA A 251 3.59 -21.92 11.23
CA ALA A 251 4.67 -20.95 11.37
C ALA A 251 5.86 -21.35 10.46
N ARG A 252 6.46 -20.37 9.81
CA ARG A 252 7.65 -20.54 8.98
C ARG A 252 8.71 -19.48 9.32
N PRO A 253 10.00 -19.79 9.19
CA PRO A 253 11.05 -18.79 9.39
C PRO A 253 10.83 -17.56 8.50
N LEU A 254 11.06 -16.39 9.07
CA LEU A 254 11.03 -15.13 8.32
C LEU A 254 12.12 -15.13 7.24
N THR A 255 11.80 -14.58 6.08
CA THR A 255 12.74 -14.37 4.98
C THR A 255 12.94 -12.85 4.76
N ASP A 256 13.94 -12.45 3.97
CA ASP A 256 14.13 -11.03 3.61
C ASP A 256 12.92 -10.46 2.86
N GLY A 257 12.19 -11.30 2.12
CA GLY A 257 10.95 -10.94 1.43
C GLY A 257 9.78 -10.62 2.35
N ASP A 258 9.83 -11.03 3.63
CA ASP A 258 8.78 -10.81 4.61
C ASP A 258 8.90 -9.45 5.34
N VAL A 259 9.94 -8.70 5.03
CA VAL A 259 10.21 -7.40 5.65
C VAL A 259 10.23 -6.31 4.58
N ILE A 260 9.59 -5.20 4.89
CA ILE A 260 9.65 -3.96 4.10
C ILE A 260 10.14 -2.84 5.01
N VAL A 261 11.06 -2.02 4.50
CA VAL A 261 11.47 -0.79 5.17
C VAL A 261 11.03 0.41 4.35
N VAL A 262 10.18 1.22 4.93
CA VAL A 262 9.62 2.44 4.34
C VAL A 262 10.31 3.65 4.95
N THR A 263 10.58 4.67 4.14
CA THR A 263 11.13 5.94 4.60
C THR A 263 10.69 7.10 3.69
N PRO A 264 10.51 8.32 4.20
CA PRO A 264 10.13 9.46 3.37
C PRO A 264 11.26 9.96 2.45
N TYR A 265 12.53 9.64 2.75
CA TYR A 265 13.68 10.24 2.08
C TYR A 265 14.54 9.24 1.30
N ASN A 266 14.89 9.60 0.08
CA ASN A 266 15.81 8.80 -0.75
C ASN A 266 17.22 8.67 -0.15
N ALA A 267 17.66 9.63 0.68
CA ALA A 267 18.94 9.54 1.38
C ALA A 267 18.91 8.41 2.41
N GLN A 268 17.88 8.37 3.26
CA GLN A 268 17.70 7.31 4.26
C GLN A 268 17.53 5.93 3.58
N ARG A 269 16.74 5.87 2.50
CA ARG A 269 16.59 4.65 1.70
C ARG A 269 17.94 4.08 1.24
N ARG A 270 18.82 4.92 0.70
CA ARG A 270 20.16 4.49 0.25
C ARG A 270 21.02 4.02 1.41
N LEU A 271 20.98 4.73 2.52
CA LEU A 271 21.75 4.40 3.72
C LEU A 271 21.31 3.05 4.31
N ILE A 272 20.01 2.86 4.54
CA ILE A 272 19.47 1.59 5.07
C ILE A 272 19.79 0.44 4.11
N ARG A 273 19.59 0.62 2.81
CA ARG A 273 19.91 -0.42 1.82
C ARG A 273 21.38 -0.82 1.86
N GLN A 274 22.28 0.14 1.96
CA GLN A 274 23.71 -0.13 2.08
C GLN A 274 24.04 -0.91 3.36
N ARG A 275 23.45 -0.53 4.50
CA ARG A 275 23.64 -1.23 5.78
C ARG A 275 23.12 -2.67 5.73
N LEU A 276 21.96 -2.89 5.15
CA LEU A 276 21.37 -4.23 4.96
C LEU A 276 22.26 -5.11 4.10
N LEU A 277 22.73 -4.61 2.95
CA LEU A 277 23.63 -5.36 2.06
C LEU A 277 24.94 -5.72 2.76
N ASN A 278 25.51 -4.80 3.55
CA ASN A 278 26.72 -5.06 4.34
C ASN A 278 26.48 -6.14 5.42
N ALA A 279 25.26 -6.30 5.90
CA ALA A 279 24.84 -7.33 6.84
C ALA A 279 24.44 -8.65 6.14
N GLY A 280 24.51 -8.74 4.81
CA GLY A 280 24.12 -9.93 4.04
C GLY A 280 22.61 -10.10 3.88
N LEU A 281 21.83 -9.00 4.01
CA LEU A 281 20.37 -9.01 3.90
C LEU A 281 19.93 -8.32 2.60
N ASP A 282 18.98 -8.93 1.87
CA ASP A 282 18.36 -8.36 0.66
C ASP A 282 16.91 -7.95 0.93
N VAL A 283 16.70 -7.17 1.98
CA VAL A 283 15.39 -6.64 2.37
C VAL A 283 15.00 -5.46 1.46
N ARG A 284 13.72 -5.39 1.14
CA ARG A 284 13.15 -4.32 0.30
C ARG A 284 13.11 -3.00 1.06
N VAL A 285 13.79 -1.98 0.53
CA VAL A 285 13.79 -0.61 1.07
C VAL A 285 13.28 0.37 0.02
N GLY A 286 12.32 1.20 0.38
CA GLY A 286 11.73 2.15 -0.57
C GLY A 286 11.10 3.37 0.10
N THR A 287 10.73 4.33 -0.74
CA THR A 287 9.79 5.37 -0.34
C THR A 287 8.37 4.83 -0.35
N VAL A 288 7.46 5.53 0.30
CA VAL A 288 6.05 5.14 0.41
C VAL A 288 5.43 4.82 -0.95
N ASP A 289 5.74 5.65 -1.96
CA ASP A 289 5.21 5.52 -3.32
C ASP A 289 5.57 4.17 -3.96
N LYS A 290 6.75 3.61 -3.62
CA LYS A 290 7.23 2.34 -4.19
C LYS A 290 6.46 1.13 -3.68
N PHE A 291 5.91 1.19 -2.48
CA PHE A 291 5.24 0.06 -1.83
C PHE A 291 3.73 0.08 -1.92
N GLN A 292 3.18 0.95 -2.77
CA GLN A 292 1.74 0.95 -3.00
C GLN A 292 1.27 -0.39 -3.59
N GLY A 293 0.18 -0.93 -3.05
CA GLY A 293 -0.33 -2.25 -3.44
C GLY A 293 0.42 -3.45 -2.86
N GLU A 294 1.60 -3.25 -2.24
CA GLU A 294 2.38 -4.32 -1.61
C GLU A 294 1.96 -4.55 -0.15
N GLU A 295 2.40 -5.67 0.43
CA GLU A 295 2.21 -6.00 1.85
C GLU A 295 3.35 -6.89 2.34
N ALA A 296 3.59 -6.88 3.65
CA ALA A 296 4.57 -7.75 4.30
C ALA A 296 4.15 -8.09 5.74
N PRO A 297 4.59 -9.21 6.30
CA PRO A 297 4.43 -9.50 7.72
C PRO A 297 4.97 -8.41 8.62
N VAL A 298 6.15 -7.87 8.31
CA VAL A 298 6.83 -6.84 9.11
C VAL A 298 7.12 -5.61 8.27
N VAL A 299 6.71 -4.45 8.75
CA VAL A 299 6.98 -3.16 8.10
C VAL A 299 7.64 -2.21 9.08
N PHE A 300 8.78 -1.66 8.68
CA PHE A 300 9.45 -0.57 9.37
C PHE A 300 9.14 0.75 8.70
N TYR A 301 8.88 1.78 9.50
CA TYR A 301 8.79 3.16 9.03
C TYR A 301 9.85 3.99 9.74
N SER A 302 10.90 4.41 9.02
CA SER A 302 12.04 5.17 9.53
C SER A 302 11.94 6.61 9.05
N LEU A 303 11.82 7.58 9.97
CA LEU A 303 11.59 9.00 9.66
C LEU A 303 12.86 9.79 9.43
N ALA A 304 13.99 9.33 9.94
CA ALA A 304 15.34 9.87 9.75
C ALA A 304 15.61 11.25 10.37
N THR A 305 14.62 12.09 10.56
CA THR A 305 14.76 13.47 11.02
C THR A 305 14.84 13.53 12.54
N SER A 306 15.76 14.33 13.09
CA SER A 306 15.96 14.41 14.54
C SER A 306 14.92 15.26 15.27
N SER A 307 14.55 16.38 14.69
CA SER A 307 13.63 17.35 15.34
C SER A 307 12.87 18.17 14.30
N GLY A 308 11.89 18.96 14.78
CA GLY A 308 11.15 19.88 13.90
C GLY A 308 12.05 20.89 13.15
N ASP A 309 13.15 21.31 13.75
CA ASP A 309 14.10 22.25 13.15
C ASP A 309 14.94 21.60 12.04
N ASP A 310 15.12 20.30 12.08
CA ASP A 310 15.91 19.52 11.12
C ASP A 310 15.10 19.07 9.89
N ILE A 311 13.80 19.32 9.83
CA ILE A 311 12.92 18.89 8.72
C ILE A 311 13.35 19.59 7.42
N PRO A 312 13.82 18.84 6.38
CA PRO A 312 14.46 19.45 5.20
C PRO A 312 13.47 20.11 4.23
N ARG A 313 12.18 19.85 4.37
CA ARG A 313 11.11 20.42 3.53
C ARG A 313 10.13 21.17 4.43
N ASN A 314 9.00 20.57 4.70
CA ASN A 314 7.99 21.09 5.63
C ASN A 314 7.39 19.96 6.46
N VAL A 315 6.73 20.32 7.55
CA VAL A 315 6.03 19.40 8.44
C VAL A 315 5.02 18.56 7.65
N GLY A 316 4.27 19.20 6.74
CA GLY A 316 3.29 18.55 5.90
C GLY A 316 3.84 17.42 5.03
N PHE A 317 5.10 17.51 4.57
CA PHE A 317 5.71 16.43 3.80
C PHE A 317 6.09 15.23 4.67
N LEU A 318 6.68 15.48 5.84
CA LEU A 318 7.16 14.40 6.73
C LEU A 318 5.98 13.63 7.36
N PHE A 319 4.95 14.36 7.76
CA PHE A 319 3.79 13.83 8.48
C PHE A 319 2.55 13.70 7.60
N GLU A 320 2.69 13.72 6.27
CA GLU A 320 1.56 13.58 5.35
C GLU A 320 0.72 12.36 5.68
N ARG A 321 -0.57 12.60 5.98
CA ARG A 321 -1.50 11.60 6.48
C ARG A 321 -1.60 10.37 5.59
N ASN A 322 -1.71 10.57 4.27
CA ASN A 322 -1.84 9.50 3.31
C ASN A 322 -0.56 8.65 3.21
N ARG A 323 0.62 9.29 3.28
CA ARG A 323 1.91 8.58 3.32
C ARG A 323 2.05 7.73 4.58
N PHE A 324 1.67 8.30 5.72
CA PHE A 324 1.68 7.59 6.99
C PHE A 324 0.74 6.38 6.95
N ASN A 325 -0.49 6.57 6.46
CA ASN A 325 -1.45 5.49 6.26
C ASN A 325 -0.88 4.37 5.39
N VAL A 326 -0.35 4.70 4.22
CA VAL A 326 0.22 3.71 3.31
C VAL A 326 1.38 2.96 3.96
N ALA A 327 2.28 3.64 4.67
CA ALA A 327 3.40 2.99 5.34
C ALA A 327 2.92 1.96 6.37
N ILE A 328 1.99 2.34 7.25
CA ILE A 328 1.52 1.48 8.35
C ILE A 328 0.63 0.35 7.85
N SER A 329 -0.31 0.65 6.93
CA SER A 329 -1.28 -0.34 6.42
C SER A 329 -0.69 -1.40 5.49
N ARG A 330 0.62 -1.35 5.19
CA ARG A 330 1.33 -2.45 4.49
C ARG A 330 1.62 -3.63 5.41
N ALA A 331 1.62 -3.43 6.73
CA ALA A 331 1.90 -4.47 7.69
C ALA A 331 0.74 -5.46 7.85
N ARG A 332 1.07 -6.75 7.88
CA ARG A 332 0.13 -7.80 8.27
C ARG A 332 0.17 -8.07 9.77
N ALA A 333 1.36 -8.27 10.33
CA ALA A 333 1.57 -8.63 11.72
C ALA A 333 2.21 -7.50 12.56
N LEU A 334 3.29 -6.87 12.06
CA LEU A 334 4.02 -5.84 12.81
C LEU A 334 4.17 -4.57 11.99
N SER A 335 3.76 -3.44 12.56
CA SER A 335 4.08 -2.11 12.06
C SER A 335 4.98 -1.39 13.08
N ILE A 336 6.22 -1.10 12.69
CA ILE A 336 7.28 -0.61 13.57
C ILE A 336 7.69 0.79 13.13
N LEU A 337 7.41 1.79 13.96
CA LEU A 337 7.86 3.16 13.78
C LEU A 337 9.21 3.35 14.48
N VAL A 338 10.21 3.82 13.73
CA VAL A 338 11.55 4.15 14.25
C VAL A 338 11.78 5.63 14.03
N CYS A 339 11.88 6.42 15.08
CA CYS A 339 12.17 7.85 14.95
C CYS A 339 12.65 8.48 16.26
N SER A 340 13.17 9.70 16.15
CA SER A 340 13.52 10.53 17.30
C SER A 340 12.26 10.93 18.08
N PRO A 341 12.24 10.80 19.42
CA PRO A 341 11.13 11.26 20.26
C PRO A 341 10.91 12.77 20.17
N ARG A 342 11.92 13.55 19.77
CA ARG A 342 11.79 15.01 19.55
C ARG A 342 10.85 15.36 18.38
N LEU A 343 10.53 14.41 17.50
CA LEU A 343 9.51 14.59 16.47
C LEU A 343 8.08 14.55 17.02
N LEU A 344 7.87 14.02 18.22
CA LEU A 344 6.57 14.06 18.91
C LEU A 344 6.29 15.41 19.60
N ASP A 345 7.34 16.24 19.79
CA ASP A 345 7.26 17.53 20.45
C ASP A 345 7.65 18.68 19.49
N ILE A 346 7.02 18.72 18.33
CA ILE A 346 7.28 19.76 17.33
C ILE A 346 6.39 20.98 17.54
N SER A 347 6.94 22.17 17.26
CA SER A 347 6.15 23.41 17.26
C SER A 347 5.36 23.53 15.96
N CYS A 348 4.04 23.39 16.04
CA CYS A 348 3.13 23.57 14.91
C CYS A 348 2.69 25.01 14.76
N ARG A 349 2.60 25.51 13.51
CA ARG A 349 2.19 26.88 13.19
C ARG A 349 0.75 26.98 12.72
N THR A 350 0.19 25.88 12.24
CA THR A 350 -1.19 25.80 11.75
C THR A 350 -1.94 24.63 12.39
N THR A 351 -3.27 24.68 12.31
CA THR A 351 -4.13 23.57 12.78
C THR A 351 -3.92 22.31 11.96
N GLU A 352 -3.58 22.43 10.69
CA GLU A 352 -3.25 21.30 9.81
C GLU A 352 -1.94 20.62 10.25
N GLU A 353 -0.88 21.40 10.54
CA GLU A 353 0.37 20.84 11.07
C GLU A 353 0.15 20.16 12.42
N MET A 354 -0.70 20.73 13.29
CA MET A 354 -1.06 20.13 14.56
C MET A 354 -1.80 18.80 14.40
N ALA A 355 -2.74 18.72 13.46
CA ALA A 355 -3.46 17.49 13.16
C ALA A 355 -2.51 16.37 12.64
N LEU A 356 -1.53 16.75 11.81
CA LEU A 356 -0.52 15.81 11.30
C LEU A 356 0.43 15.33 12.40
N ALA A 357 0.89 16.22 13.28
CA ALA A 357 1.73 15.85 14.43
C ALA A 357 0.97 14.95 15.40
N ASN A 358 -0.30 15.23 15.66
CA ASN A 358 -1.16 14.42 16.51
C ASN A 358 -1.30 12.98 16.00
N LEU A 359 -1.28 12.76 14.69
CA LEU A 359 -1.33 11.41 14.12
C LEU A 359 -0.10 10.58 14.52
N LEU A 360 1.10 11.18 14.49
CA LEU A 360 2.33 10.53 14.93
C LEU A 360 2.32 10.28 16.44
N CYS A 361 1.87 11.25 17.23
CA CYS A 361 1.71 11.11 18.68
C CYS A 361 0.73 9.98 19.02
N ALA A 362 -0.43 9.94 18.36
CA ALA A 362 -1.42 8.88 18.56
C ALA A 362 -0.86 7.49 18.24
N PHE A 363 -0.03 7.37 17.18
CA PHE A 363 0.64 6.11 16.91
C PHE A 363 1.58 5.72 18.07
N ALA A 364 2.42 6.65 18.52
CA ALA A 364 3.36 6.38 19.63
C ALA A 364 2.67 6.05 20.94
N GLU A 365 1.50 6.64 21.20
CA GLU A 365 0.68 6.34 22.38
C GLU A 365 0.00 4.97 22.33
N CYS A 366 -0.45 4.54 21.15
CA CYS A 366 -1.06 3.22 20.95
C CYS A 366 -0.03 2.09 20.85
N ALA A 367 1.21 2.41 20.44
CA ALA A 367 2.24 1.43 20.14
C ALA A 367 2.92 0.89 21.41
N GLN A 368 3.32 -0.37 21.36
CA GLN A 368 4.17 -1.01 22.37
C GLN A 368 5.62 -0.49 22.22
N SER A 369 6.31 -0.28 23.34
CA SER A 369 7.68 0.28 23.36
C SER A 369 8.77 -0.75 23.70
N ASP A 370 8.40 -2.00 23.96
CA ASP A 370 9.28 -3.04 24.50
C ASP A 370 9.85 -4.02 23.44
N LEU A 371 9.74 -3.69 22.16
CA LEU A 371 10.24 -4.55 21.07
C LEU A 371 11.69 -5.00 21.26
N SER A 372 12.57 -4.05 21.62
CA SER A 372 13.98 -4.35 21.88
C SER A 372 14.17 -5.29 23.08
N ASP A 373 13.36 -5.16 24.11
CA ASP A 373 13.43 -5.99 25.30
C ASP A 373 12.81 -7.37 25.08
N ALA A 374 11.74 -7.45 24.29
CA ALA A 374 11.16 -8.73 23.87
C ALA A 374 12.20 -9.55 23.08
N LEU A 375 12.85 -8.94 22.09
CA LEU A 375 13.88 -9.60 21.27
C LEU A 375 15.13 -9.99 22.07
N LYS A 376 15.56 -9.19 23.07
CA LYS A 376 16.70 -9.53 23.94
C LYS A 376 16.38 -10.72 24.86
N LYS A 377 15.20 -10.77 25.47
CA LYS A 377 14.78 -11.90 26.32
C LYS A 377 14.79 -13.22 25.57
N ASP A 378 14.34 -13.19 24.30
CA ASP A 378 14.37 -14.37 23.44
C ASP A 378 15.79 -14.80 23.09
N ARG A 379 16.69 -13.84 22.78
CA ARG A 379 18.11 -14.13 22.57
C ARG A 379 18.75 -14.80 23.78
N ASP A 380 18.52 -14.26 24.98
CA ASP A 380 19.16 -14.77 26.19
C ASP A 380 18.60 -16.15 26.59
N ARG A 381 17.34 -16.47 26.26
CA ARG A 381 16.77 -17.82 26.43
C ARG A 381 17.24 -18.80 25.39
N ALA A 382 17.43 -18.41 24.14
CA ALA A 382 17.92 -19.27 23.07
C ALA A 382 19.41 -19.67 23.26
N VAL A 383 20.15 -18.93 24.09
CA VAL A 383 21.57 -19.17 24.41
C VAL A 383 21.74 -19.91 25.75
N ALA A 384 20.66 -20.03 26.54
CA ALA A 384 20.69 -20.79 27.79
C ALA A 384 20.79 -22.30 27.48
N PRO A 385 21.75 -23.03 28.09
CA PRO A 385 22.04 -24.43 27.81
C PRO A 385 20.91 -25.39 28.22
#